data_e36e0374408716c5d3c42bb393f63143
#
_entry.id   e36e0374408716c5d3c42bb393f63143
#
_cell.length_a   1.000
_cell.length_b   1.000
_cell.length_c   1.000
_cell.angle_alpha   90.00
_cell.angle_beta   90.00
_cell.angle_gamma   90.00
#
_symmetry.space_group_name_H-M   'P 1'
#
loop_
_entity.id
_entity.type
_entity.pdbx_description
1 polymer ?
#
loop_
_entity_poly.entity_id
_entity_poly.type
_entity_poly.pdbx_seq_one_letter_code
_entity_poly.pdbx_strand_id
1 'polypeptide(L)'
;GDQGATFGAVVDQLAHVGGRVILTGMGKSGYIARKIAATMASTGTLAVYVHPAEAAHGDLGMISKNDAVIAISNSGETTEMADIIDYVKRFQIPLIALTSQRDSTLGKRGDQVLVLPPHREACPMGLAPTTSTTATLALGDALAMALMVRKGFTKQDFGVFHPGGKLGRQLSRVNELMHPLSAVPTVTPEQSMADVILAIPSGRFGCCGVIDPDGALLGI
;
A
#
# COMPACT_ATOMS: atom_id res chain seq x y z
N GLY A 1 -26.50 1.86 -9.40
CA GLY A 1 -27.15 2.92 -8.72
C GLY A 1 -26.18 3.90 -8.07
N ASP A 2 -26.65 4.59 -7.09
CA ASP A 2 -26.04 5.72 -6.40
C ASP A 2 -24.67 5.42 -5.74
N GLN A 3 -24.44 4.18 -5.30
CA GLN A 3 -23.18 3.75 -4.67
C GLN A 3 -21.98 3.79 -5.62
N GLY A 4 -22.16 3.53 -6.92
CA GLY A 4 -21.07 3.58 -7.89
C GLY A 4 -20.59 5.01 -8.12
N ALA A 5 -21.51 5.97 -8.18
CA ALA A 5 -21.18 7.40 -8.29
C ALA A 5 -20.44 7.89 -7.03
N THR A 6 -20.92 7.51 -5.84
CA THR A 6 -20.27 7.86 -4.57
C THR A 6 -18.87 7.25 -4.49
N PHE A 7 -18.69 5.99 -4.87
CA PHE A 7 -17.38 5.34 -4.90
C PHE A 7 -16.39 6.07 -5.83
N GLY A 8 -16.85 6.41 -7.05
CA GLY A 8 -16.04 7.20 -7.99
C GLY A 8 -15.63 8.55 -7.43
N ALA A 9 -16.56 9.27 -6.80
CA ALA A 9 -16.30 10.55 -6.15
C ALA A 9 -15.29 10.44 -4.99
N VAL A 10 -15.36 9.36 -4.18
CA VAL A 10 -14.37 9.07 -3.13
C VAL A 10 -12.98 8.81 -3.74
N VAL A 11 -12.91 8.01 -4.81
CA VAL A 11 -11.63 7.75 -5.50
C VAL A 11 -11.03 9.05 -6.03
N ASP A 12 -11.83 9.87 -6.70
CA ASP A 12 -11.37 11.16 -7.23
C ASP A 12 -10.91 12.10 -6.11
N GLN A 13 -11.65 12.21 -5.03
CA GLN A 13 -11.26 13.02 -3.88
C GLN A 13 -9.93 12.55 -3.27
N LEU A 14 -9.80 11.25 -2.97
CA LEU A 14 -8.60 10.68 -2.36
C LEU A 14 -7.37 10.71 -3.30
N ALA A 15 -7.57 10.65 -4.61
CA ALA A 15 -6.49 10.76 -5.58
C ALA A 15 -5.84 12.16 -5.58
N HIS A 16 -6.60 13.21 -5.22
CA HIS A 16 -6.16 14.61 -5.19
C HIS A 16 -5.78 15.11 -3.79
N VAL A 17 -5.81 14.25 -2.77
CA VAL A 17 -5.35 14.61 -1.41
C VAL A 17 -3.87 14.98 -1.45
N GLY A 18 -3.54 16.18 -0.98
CA GLY A 18 -2.16 16.66 -0.94
C GLY A 18 -1.32 16.07 0.20
N GLY A 19 -1.98 15.44 1.19
CA GLY A 19 -1.36 14.77 2.33
C GLY A 19 -1.54 13.26 2.27
N ARG A 20 -1.97 12.68 3.40
CA ARG A 20 -2.15 11.24 3.59
C ARG A 20 -3.64 10.87 3.65
N VAL A 21 -3.92 9.61 3.38
CA VAL A 21 -5.20 8.98 3.75
C VAL A 21 -5.04 8.41 5.16
N ILE A 22 -5.75 8.97 6.11
CA ILE A 22 -5.79 8.49 7.49
C ILE A 22 -6.93 7.49 7.61
N LEU A 23 -6.62 6.27 8.02
CA LEU A 23 -7.64 5.27 8.33
C LEU A 23 -7.82 5.14 9.82
N THR A 24 -9.06 5.03 10.28
CA THR A 24 -9.38 4.88 11.70
C THR A 24 -10.55 3.92 11.90
N GLY A 25 -10.59 3.29 13.06
CA GLY A 25 -11.63 2.35 13.44
C GLY A 25 -11.26 1.63 14.74
N MET A 26 -12.26 1.13 15.45
CA MET A 26 -12.07 0.45 16.75
C MET A 26 -12.12 -1.07 16.60
N GLY A 27 -11.38 -1.79 17.43
CA GLY A 27 -11.41 -3.24 17.51
C GLY A 27 -11.14 -3.93 16.18
N LYS A 28 -12.03 -4.83 15.74
CA LYS A 28 -11.87 -5.55 14.46
C LYS A 28 -11.90 -4.62 13.25
N SER A 29 -12.72 -3.56 13.27
CA SER A 29 -12.70 -2.52 12.24
C SER A 29 -11.34 -1.81 12.18
N GLY A 30 -10.67 -1.62 13.30
CA GLY A 30 -9.31 -1.06 13.37
C GLY A 30 -8.26 -1.99 12.71
N TYR A 31 -8.35 -3.30 12.92
CA TYR A 31 -7.45 -4.25 12.23
C TYR A 31 -7.66 -4.23 10.71
N ILE A 32 -8.91 -4.13 10.26
CA ILE A 32 -9.23 -3.98 8.84
C ILE A 32 -8.71 -2.64 8.31
N ALA A 33 -8.88 -1.55 9.04
CA ALA A 33 -8.34 -0.23 8.70
C ALA A 33 -6.81 -0.26 8.53
N ARG A 34 -6.09 -0.92 9.44
CA ARG A 34 -4.63 -1.11 9.35
C ARG A 34 -4.23 -1.87 8.07
N LYS A 35 -4.95 -2.94 7.75
CA LYS A 35 -4.68 -3.71 6.52
C LYS A 35 -4.92 -2.86 5.27
N ILE A 36 -6.02 -2.12 5.20
CA ILE A 36 -6.34 -1.26 4.06
C ILE A 36 -5.28 -0.15 3.92
N ALA A 37 -4.85 0.47 5.03
CA ALA A 37 -3.78 1.46 5.03
C ALA A 37 -2.47 0.89 4.46
N ALA A 38 -2.09 -0.31 4.89
CA ALA A 38 -0.90 -1.00 4.39
C ALA A 38 -1.01 -1.31 2.88
N THR A 39 -2.19 -1.75 2.41
CA THR A 39 -2.45 -1.99 0.98
C THR A 39 -2.32 -0.69 0.19
N MET A 40 -2.96 0.40 0.63
CA MET A 40 -2.87 1.71 -0.01
C MET A 40 -1.41 2.19 -0.09
N ALA A 41 -0.67 2.13 1.01
CA ALA A 41 0.73 2.54 1.07
C ALA A 41 1.60 1.73 0.09
N SER A 42 1.40 0.42 0.01
CA SER A 42 2.14 -0.46 -0.89
C SER A 42 1.76 -0.32 -2.36
N THR A 43 0.66 0.38 -2.66
CA THR A 43 0.14 0.61 -4.02
C THR A 43 0.13 2.08 -4.42
N GLY A 44 0.99 2.91 -3.79
CA GLY A 44 1.25 4.29 -4.21
C GLY A 44 0.34 5.35 -3.60
N THR A 45 -0.51 5.00 -2.64
CA THR A 45 -1.28 5.98 -1.87
C THR A 45 -0.75 6.08 -0.46
N LEU A 46 -0.15 7.21 -0.10
CA LEU A 46 0.37 7.43 1.25
C LEU A 46 -0.76 7.34 2.26
N ALA A 47 -0.78 6.29 3.07
CA ALA A 47 -1.85 6.01 4.02
C ALA A 47 -1.28 5.52 5.35
N VAL A 48 -1.93 5.89 6.45
CA VAL A 48 -1.57 5.48 7.81
C VAL A 48 -2.83 5.22 8.63
N TYR A 49 -2.69 4.40 9.65
CA TYR A 49 -3.73 4.14 10.62
C TYR A 49 -3.52 4.99 11.89
N VAL A 50 -4.59 5.62 12.38
CA VAL A 50 -4.64 6.31 13.67
C VAL A 50 -5.68 5.62 14.54
N HIS A 51 -5.28 5.21 15.75
CA HIS A 51 -6.17 4.54 16.67
C HIS A 51 -7.09 5.57 17.37
N PRO A 52 -8.42 5.36 17.40
CA PRO A 52 -9.35 6.37 17.95
C PRO A 52 -9.07 6.72 19.41
N ALA A 53 -8.80 5.74 20.25
CA ALA A 53 -8.52 6.01 21.66
C ALA A 53 -7.19 6.77 21.87
N GLU A 54 -6.15 6.46 21.11
CA GLU A 54 -4.88 7.18 21.17
C GLU A 54 -5.02 8.61 20.63
N ALA A 55 -5.91 8.80 19.66
CA ALA A 55 -6.22 10.13 19.13
C ALA A 55 -6.69 11.09 20.23
N ALA A 56 -7.56 10.63 21.14
CA ALA A 56 -8.03 11.40 22.29
C ALA A 56 -6.90 11.77 23.29
N HIS A 57 -5.74 11.10 23.19
CA HIS A 57 -4.57 11.31 24.05
C HIS A 57 -3.38 11.94 23.34
N GLY A 58 -3.59 12.59 22.17
CA GLY A 58 -2.57 13.38 21.48
C GLY A 58 -2.32 13.01 20.02
N ASP A 59 -2.69 11.79 19.58
CA ASP A 59 -2.44 11.35 18.20
C ASP A 59 -3.31 12.07 17.16
N LEU A 60 -4.27 12.92 17.57
CA LEU A 60 -4.90 13.92 16.67
C LEU A 60 -3.84 14.80 15.98
N GLY A 61 -2.71 15.05 16.63
CA GLY A 61 -1.57 15.74 16.03
C GLY A 61 -0.94 15.04 14.82
N MET A 62 -1.23 13.76 14.59
CA MET A 62 -0.84 13.04 13.40
C MET A 62 -1.69 13.39 12.17
N ILE A 63 -2.82 14.08 12.34
CA ILE A 63 -3.76 14.40 11.27
C ILE A 63 -3.59 15.86 10.85
N SER A 64 -3.20 16.10 9.62
CA SER A 64 -2.98 17.44 9.05
C SER A 64 -4.17 17.92 8.23
N LYS A 65 -4.22 19.23 7.96
CA LYS A 65 -5.27 19.83 7.12
C LYS A 65 -5.25 19.35 5.66
N ASN A 66 -4.13 18.81 5.21
CA ASN A 66 -3.98 18.32 3.84
C ASN A 66 -4.32 16.82 3.72
N ASP A 67 -4.67 16.16 4.81
CA ASP A 67 -5.04 14.74 4.84
C ASP A 67 -6.53 14.56 4.50
N ALA A 68 -6.95 13.33 4.29
CA ALA A 68 -8.34 12.91 4.29
C ALA A 68 -8.51 11.73 5.25
N VAL A 69 -9.66 11.59 5.88
CA VAL A 69 -9.91 10.53 6.87
C VAL A 69 -10.96 9.56 6.36
N ILE A 70 -10.66 8.26 6.42
CA ILE A 70 -11.62 7.17 6.25
C ILE A 70 -11.90 6.57 7.63
N ALA A 71 -13.11 6.80 8.12
CA ALA A 71 -13.57 6.28 9.40
C ALA A 71 -14.43 5.02 9.21
N ILE A 72 -14.05 3.92 9.86
CA ILE A 72 -14.66 2.61 9.68
C ILE A 72 -15.39 2.18 10.95
N SER A 73 -16.70 2.06 10.87
CA SER A 73 -17.56 1.52 11.92
C SER A 73 -18.78 0.84 11.33
N ASN A 74 -18.94 -0.46 11.57
CA ASN A 74 -20.07 -1.20 11.02
C ASN A 74 -21.42 -0.64 11.49
N SER A 75 -21.59 -0.36 12.78
CA SER A 75 -22.80 0.29 13.32
C SER A 75 -22.85 1.79 13.04
N GLY A 76 -21.70 2.43 12.86
CA GLY A 76 -21.59 3.89 12.78
C GLY A 76 -21.78 4.63 14.10
N GLU A 77 -21.87 3.90 15.25
CA GLU A 77 -22.16 4.43 16.57
C GLU A 77 -21.01 4.20 17.57
N THR A 78 -19.78 4.02 17.06
CA THR A 78 -18.58 3.84 17.90
C THR A 78 -18.20 5.14 18.57
N THR A 79 -18.41 5.23 19.89
CA THR A 79 -18.24 6.45 20.68
C THR A 79 -16.80 6.94 20.72
N GLU A 80 -15.83 6.02 20.73
CA GLU A 80 -14.41 6.34 20.77
C GLU A 80 -13.91 7.11 19.54
N MET A 81 -14.71 7.15 18.47
CA MET A 81 -14.37 7.89 17.26
C MET A 81 -14.81 9.36 17.30
N ALA A 82 -15.54 9.77 18.34
CA ALA A 82 -16.11 11.12 18.43
C ALA A 82 -15.04 12.21 18.31
N ASP A 83 -13.92 12.08 19.03
CA ASP A 83 -12.87 13.10 19.05
C ASP A 83 -12.20 13.27 17.67
N ILE A 84 -11.95 12.17 16.95
CA ILE A 84 -11.43 12.24 15.58
C ILE A 84 -12.45 12.93 14.66
N ILE A 85 -13.72 12.53 14.75
CA ILE A 85 -14.80 13.09 13.91
C ILE A 85 -14.94 14.58 14.19
N ASP A 86 -14.96 15.02 15.45
CA ASP A 86 -15.06 16.43 15.83
C ASP A 86 -13.84 17.22 15.35
N TYR A 87 -12.64 16.67 15.51
CA TYR A 87 -11.42 17.30 15.03
C TYR A 87 -11.44 17.53 13.52
N VAL A 88 -11.74 16.49 12.73
CA VAL A 88 -11.71 16.61 11.26
C VAL A 88 -12.79 17.56 10.76
N LYS A 89 -13.99 17.57 11.38
CA LYS A 89 -15.06 18.52 11.03
C LYS A 89 -14.67 19.95 11.40
N ARG A 90 -14.07 20.18 12.57
CA ARG A 90 -13.58 21.49 12.99
C ARG A 90 -12.55 22.09 12.03
N PHE A 91 -11.64 21.27 11.51
CA PHE A 91 -10.59 21.71 10.60
C PHE A 91 -10.91 21.52 9.12
N GLN A 92 -12.16 21.14 8.80
CA GLN A 92 -12.63 20.92 7.42
C GLN A 92 -11.79 19.90 6.65
N ILE A 93 -11.30 18.87 7.35
CA ILE A 93 -10.58 17.75 6.75
C ILE A 93 -11.63 16.80 6.17
N PRO A 94 -11.48 16.36 4.90
CA PRO A 94 -12.45 15.44 4.29
C PRO A 94 -12.64 14.16 5.09
N LEU A 95 -13.90 13.83 5.39
CA LEU A 95 -14.29 12.63 6.15
C LEU A 95 -15.12 11.69 5.27
N ILE A 96 -14.59 10.52 4.99
CA ILE A 96 -15.29 9.42 4.34
C ILE A 96 -15.74 8.43 5.43
N ALA A 97 -17.05 8.23 5.55
CA ALA A 97 -17.62 7.21 6.42
C ALA A 97 -17.72 5.87 5.68
N LEU A 98 -17.25 4.78 6.29
CA LEU A 98 -17.46 3.42 5.82
C LEU A 98 -18.26 2.67 6.89
N THR A 99 -19.53 2.39 6.62
CA THR A 99 -20.49 1.87 7.59
C THR A 99 -21.58 1.05 6.92
N SER A 100 -22.28 0.19 7.69
CA SER A 100 -23.52 -0.47 7.22
C SER A 100 -24.78 0.39 7.41
N GLN A 101 -24.68 1.48 8.19
CA GLN A 101 -25.82 2.29 8.60
C GLN A 101 -25.62 3.75 8.15
N ARG A 102 -26.25 4.10 7.02
CA ARG A 102 -26.16 5.47 6.46
C ARG A 102 -26.65 6.54 7.44
N ASP A 103 -27.70 6.25 8.18
CA ASP A 103 -28.34 7.18 9.10
C ASP A 103 -27.71 7.21 10.50
N SER A 104 -26.62 6.47 10.71
CA SER A 104 -25.86 6.49 11.96
C SER A 104 -25.16 7.84 12.20
N THR A 105 -24.64 8.02 13.42
CA THR A 105 -23.85 9.20 13.79
C THR A 105 -22.68 9.41 12.82
N LEU A 106 -21.89 8.37 12.54
CA LEU A 106 -20.79 8.46 11.59
C LEU A 106 -21.27 8.75 10.16
N GLY A 107 -22.34 8.07 9.71
CA GLY A 107 -22.88 8.28 8.37
C GLY A 107 -23.37 9.70 8.14
N LYS A 108 -24.05 10.30 9.11
CA LYS A 108 -24.52 11.70 9.05
C LYS A 108 -23.39 12.72 9.10
N ARG A 109 -22.26 12.37 9.74
CA ARG A 109 -21.10 13.26 9.88
C ARG A 109 -20.12 13.15 8.69
N GLY A 110 -20.14 12.05 7.93
CA GLY A 110 -19.31 11.86 6.74
C GLY A 110 -19.66 12.86 5.62
N ASP A 111 -18.65 13.42 4.97
CA ASP A 111 -18.84 14.21 3.74
C ASP A 111 -19.24 13.30 2.57
N GLN A 112 -18.75 12.08 2.59
CA GLN A 112 -19.17 10.98 1.71
C GLN A 112 -19.36 9.71 2.54
N VAL A 113 -20.31 8.86 2.13
CA VAL A 113 -20.65 7.63 2.85
C VAL A 113 -20.61 6.42 1.92
N LEU A 114 -19.66 5.54 2.14
CA LEU A 114 -19.61 4.21 1.54
C LEU A 114 -20.39 3.25 2.42
N VAL A 115 -21.52 2.79 1.93
CA VAL A 115 -22.42 1.91 2.70
C VAL A 115 -22.16 0.46 2.33
N LEU A 116 -21.90 -0.38 3.33
CA LEU A 116 -21.82 -1.83 3.12
C LEU A 116 -23.22 -2.38 2.78
N PRO A 117 -23.30 -3.39 1.89
CA PRO A 117 -24.58 -4.01 1.59
C PRO A 117 -25.18 -4.66 2.84
N PRO A 118 -26.51 -4.81 2.92
CA PRO A 118 -27.13 -5.55 4.00
C PRO A 118 -26.55 -6.97 4.12
N HIS A 119 -26.19 -7.38 5.31
CA HIS A 119 -25.56 -8.68 5.56
C HIS A 119 -25.95 -9.23 6.93
N ARG A 120 -25.82 -10.54 7.08
CA ARG A 120 -25.80 -11.21 8.38
C ARG A 120 -24.38 -11.67 8.68
N GLU A 121 -23.99 -11.60 9.94
CA GLU A 121 -22.71 -12.15 10.35
C GLU A 121 -22.73 -13.69 10.18
N ALA A 122 -21.60 -14.26 9.70
CA ALA A 122 -21.44 -15.69 9.54
C ALA A 122 -21.31 -16.44 10.90
N CYS A 123 -21.09 -15.67 11.96
CA CYS A 123 -21.11 -16.20 13.33
C CYS A 123 -22.47 -16.83 13.66
N PRO A 124 -22.52 -18.06 14.16
CA PRO A 124 -23.79 -18.72 14.50
C PRO A 124 -24.65 -17.94 15.48
N MET A 125 -24.03 -17.15 16.36
CA MET A 125 -24.71 -16.26 17.32
C MET A 125 -25.03 -14.89 16.73
N GLY A 126 -24.55 -14.56 15.52
CA GLY A 126 -24.73 -13.25 14.90
C GLY A 126 -23.97 -12.10 15.58
N LEU A 127 -23.03 -12.41 16.50
CA LEU A 127 -22.36 -11.42 17.35
C LEU A 127 -20.94 -11.09 16.89
N ALA A 128 -20.16 -12.07 16.49
CA ALA A 128 -18.78 -11.87 16.07
C ALA A 128 -18.71 -11.24 14.68
N PRO A 129 -18.02 -10.09 14.50
CA PRO A 129 -17.80 -9.48 13.20
C PRO A 129 -17.03 -10.45 12.28
N THR A 130 -17.65 -10.84 11.18
CA THR A 130 -17.15 -11.81 10.19
C THR A 130 -17.46 -11.31 8.78
N THR A 131 -18.73 -11.40 8.36
CA THR A 131 -19.18 -10.91 7.05
C THR A 131 -18.96 -9.41 6.91
N SER A 132 -19.28 -8.63 7.97
CA SER A 132 -19.04 -7.18 7.99
C SER A 132 -17.57 -6.82 7.77
N THR A 133 -16.66 -7.49 8.46
CA THR A 133 -15.22 -7.23 8.32
C THR A 133 -14.68 -7.67 6.95
N THR A 134 -15.16 -8.77 6.40
CA THR A 134 -14.80 -9.24 5.07
C THR A 134 -15.29 -8.27 3.99
N ALA A 135 -16.55 -7.81 4.08
CA ALA A 135 -17.10 -6.83 3.15
C ALA A 135 -16.37 -5.48 3.24
N THR A 136 -16.04 -5.02 4.46
CA THR A 136 -15.24 -3.81 4.69
C THR A 136 -13.86 -3.93 4.03
N LEU A 137 -13.21 -5.07 4.22
CA LEU A 137 -11.90 -5.34 3.62
C LEU A 137 -11.96 -5.33 2.10
N ALA A 138 -12.95 -6.03 1.51
CA ALA A 138 -13.13 -6.08 0.06
C ALA A 138 -13.37 -4.68 -0.54
N LEU A 139 -14.21 -3.86 0.11
CA LEU A 139 -14.47 -2.49 -0.32
C LEU A 139 -13.23 -1.60 -0.20
N GLY A 140 -12.46 -1.75 0.89
CA GLY A 140 -11.21 -1.03 1.11
C GLY A 140 -10.12 -1.41 0.11
N ASP A 141 -10.01 -2.69 -0.24
CA ASP A 141 -9.08 -3.15 -1.27
C ASP A 141 -9.51 -2.70 -2.66
N ALA A 142 -10.81 -2.71 -2.97
CA ALA A 142 -11.33 -2.12 -4.21
C ALA A 142 -10.97 -0.62 -4.32
N LEU A 143 -11.07 0.12 -3.20
CA LEU A 143 -10.68 1.53 -3.15
C LEU A 143 -9.18 1.71 -3.37
N ALA A 144 -8.33 0.89 -2.74
CA ALA A 144 -6.89 0.91 -2.95
C ALA A 144 -6.51 0.62 -4.40
N MET A 145 -7.15 -0.38 -5.03
CA MET A 145 -6.91 -0.73 -6.43
C MET A 145 -7.39 0.37 -7.39
N ALA A 146 -8.55 0.98 -7.13
CA ALA A 146 -9.04 2.10 -7.93
C ALA A 146 -8.10 3.31 -7.84
N LEU A 147 -7.57 3.61 -6.64
CA LEU A 147 -6.57 4.67 -6.44
C LEU A 147 -5.25 4.34 -7.15
N MET A 148 -4.78 3.10 -7.10
CA MET A 148 -3.60 2.63 -7.81
C MET A 148 -3.70 2.91 -9.32
N VAL A 149 -4.84 2.54 -9.92
CA VAL A 149 -5.11 2.80 -11.34
C VAL A 149 -5.22 4.29 -11.63
N ARG A 150 -5.96 5.02 -10.79
CA ARG A 150 -6.18 6.47 -10.95
C ARG A 150 -4.90 7.29 -10.87
N LYS A 151 -3.94 6.85 -10.06
CA LYS A 151 -2.62 7.48 -9.90
C LYS A 151 -1.57 6.99 -10.90
N GLY A 152 -1.91 6.04 -11.76
CA GLY A 152 -0.99 5.48 -12.75
C GLY A 152 0.18 4.70 -12.14
N PHE A 153 0.00 4.09 -10.95
CA PHE A 153 1.03 3.33 -10.26
C PHE A 153 1.40 2.08 -11.06
N THR A 154 2.69 1.90 -11.33
CA THR A 154 3.21 0.87 -12.23
C THR A 154 3.80 -0.33 -11.49
N LYS A 155 4.12 -1.40 -12.25
CA LYS A 155 4.87 -2.54 -11.72
C LYS A 155 6.27 -2.15 -11.26
N GLN A 156 6.89 -1.17 -11.91
CA GLN A 156 8.20 -0.65 -11.52
C GLN A 156 8.12 0.04 -10.17
N ASP A 157 7.10 0.89 -9.95
CA ASP A 157 6.87 1.54 -8.66
C ASP A 157 6.62 0.51 -7.55
N PHE A 158 5.88 -0.57 -7.86
CA PHE A 158 5.65 -1.66 -6.92
C PHE A 158 6.98 -2.34 -6.52
N GLY A 159 7.90 -2.54 -7.47
CA GLY A 159 9.24 -3.10 -7.21
C GLY A 159 10.04 -2.26 -6.22
N VAL A 160 9.96 -0.93 -6.31
CA VAL A 160 10.65 0.01 -5.40
C VAL A 160 10.19 -0.18 -3.95
N PHE A 161 8.89 -0.42 -3.73
CA PHE A 161 8.33 -0.60 -2.39
C PHE A 161 8.49 -2.03 -1.84
N HIS A 162 8.88 -3.00 -2.68
CA HIS A 162 9.00 -4.41 -2.31
C HIS A 162 10.38 -5.01 -2.66
N PRO A 163 11.50 -4.39 -2.28
CA PRO A 163 12.83 -4.80 -2.75
C PRO A 163 13.24 -6.21 -2.28
N GLY A 164 12.77 -6.65 -1.12
CA GLY A 164 13.15 -7.94 -0.52
C GLY A 164 12.28 -9.13 -0.93
N GLY A 165 11.16 -8.91 -1.64
CA GLY A 165 10.22 -9.96 -2.00
C GLY A 165 10.62 -10.72 -3.28
N LYS A 166 10.08 -11.95 -3.46
CA LYS A 166 10.24 -12.72 -4.71
C LYS A 166 9.83 -11.89 -5.94
N LEU A 167 8.75 -11.12 -5.81
CA LEU A 167 8.23 -10.27 -6.87
C LEU A 167 9.16 -9.06 -7.15
N GLY A 168 9.72 -8.43 -6.12
CA GLY A 168 10.71 -7.36 -6.27
C GLY A 168 11.93 -7.83 -7.06
N ARG A 169 12.48 -9.00 -6.71
CA ARG A 169 13.59 -9.63 -7.45
C ARG A 169 13.25 -9.95 -8.92
N GLN A 170 12.01 -10.32 -9.23
CA GLN A 170 11.58 -10.56 -10.61
C GLN A 170 11.47 -9.26 -11.45
N LEU A 171 11.32 -8.12 -10.79
CA LEU A 171 11.23 -6.80 -11.43
C LEU A 171 12.59 -6.08 -11.50
N SER A 172 13.62 -6.59 -10.83
CA SER A 172 14.98 -6.05 -10.87
C SER A 172 15.56 -6.15 -12.28
N ARG A 173 16.29 -5.13 -12.69
CA ARG A 173 17.01 -5.12 -13.95
C ARG A 173 18.38 -5.78 -13.77
N VAL A 174 18.92 -6.32 -14.89
CA VAL A 174 20.24 -6.95 -14.87
C VAL A 174 21.34 -6.01 -14.34
N ASN A 175 21.27 -4.72 -14.71
CA ASN A 175 22.25 -3.72 -14.25
C ASN A 175 22.20 -3.43 -12.74
N GLU A 176 21.12 -3.79 -12.04
CA GLU A 176 20.99 -3.65 -10.58
C GLU A 176 21.60 -4.85 -9.84
N LEU A 177 21.78 -5.97 -10.54
CA LEU A 177 22.25 -7.24 -9.99
C LEU A 177 23.62 -7.66 -10.49
N MET A 178 24.05 -7.14 -11.66
CA MET A 178 25.33 -7.49 -12.24
C MET A 178 26.50 -6.97 -11.43
N HIS A 179 27.60 -7.70 -11.45
CA HIS A 179 28.86 -7.24 -10.91
C HIS A 179 29.52 -6.23 -11.86
N PRO A 180 30.26 -5.24 -11.36
CA PRO A 180 31.04 -4.34 -12.19
C PRO A 180 32.12 -5.12 -12.96
N LEU A 181 32.45 -4.70 -14.16
CA LEU A 181 33.42 -5.37 -15.02
C LEU A 181 34.79 -5.56 -14.32
N SER A 182 35.17 -4.61 -13.46
CA SER A 182 36.41 -4.69 -12.66
C SER A 182 36.45 -5.86 -11.67
N ALA A 183 35.29 -6.43 -11.33
CA ALA A 183 35.21 -7.59 -10.44
C ALA A 183 35.13 -8.92 -11.20
N VAL A 184 34.92 -8.88 -12.54
CA VAL A 184 34.81 -10.07 -13.38
C VAL A 184 36.19 -10.44 -13.91
N PRO A 185 36.67 -11.69 -13.72
CA PRO A 185 37.92 -12.12 -14.31
C PRO A 185 37.80 -12.11 -15.83
N THR A 186 38.76 -11.48 -16.50
CA THR A 186 38.79 -11.38 -17.97
C THR A 186 40.15 -11.83 -18.48
N VAL A 187 40.15 -12.40 -19.68
CA VAL A 187 41.35 -12.85 -20.41
C VAL A 187 41.21 -12.40 -21.89
N THR A 188 42.34 -12.41 -22.61
CA THR A 188 42.33 -12.17 -24.04
C THR A 188 42.42 -13.50 -24.81
N PRO A 189 42.04 -13.54 -26.12
CA PRO A 189 42.09 -14.76 -26.92
C PRO A 189 43.52 -15.38 -27.02
N GLU A 190 44.56 -14.57 -26.86
CA GLU A 190 45.96 -15.00 -26.97
C GLU A 190 46.53 -15.64 -25.68
N GLN A 191 45.84 -15.51 -24.56
CA GLN A 191 46.28 -16.07 -23.28
C GLN A 191 46.19 -17.61 -23.29
N SER A 192 47.10 -18.24 -22.60
CA SER A 192 47.13 -19.70 -22.50
C SER A 192 46.00 -20.22 -21.59
N MET A 193 45.55 -21.45 -21.79
CA MET A 193 44.61 -22.12 -20.90
C MET A 193 45.10 -22.23 -19.45
N ALA A 194 46.42 -22.27 -19.26
CA ALA A 194 46.99 -22.24 -17.91
C ALA A 194 46.70 -20.91 -17.19
N ASP A 195 46.81 -19.79 -17.90
CA ASP A 195 46.50 -18.47 -17.37
C ASP A 195 44.99 -18.32 -17.09
N VAL A 196 44.14 -18.87 -17.99
CA VAL A 196 42.67 -18.90 -17.82
C VAL A 196 42.26 -19.63 -16.57
N ILE A 197 42.85 -20.83 -16.31
CA ILE A 197 42.56 -21.63 -15.12
C ILE A 197 42.95 -20.88 -13.84
N LEU A 198 44.00 -20.05 -13.87
CA LEU A 198 44.40 -19.23 -12.73
C LEU A 198 43.51 -17.98 -12.55
N ALA A 199 42.96 -17.45 -13.63
CA ALA A 199 42.06 -16.29 -13.59
C ALA A 199 40.67 -16.61 -13.04
N ILE A 200 40.09 -17.76 -13.39
CA ILE A 200 38.71 -18.14 -12.97
C ILE A 200 38.47 -18.06 -11.45
N PRO A 201 39.37 -18.59 -10.55
CA PRO A 201 39.16 -18.53 -9.12
C PRO A 201 39.18 -17.13 -8.54
N SER A 202 39.84 -16.16 -9.19
CA SER A 202 40.02 -14.79 -8.66
C SER A 202 38.70 -14.05 -8.46
N GLY A 203 37.72 -14.27 -9.35
CA GLY A 203 36.39 -13.62 -9.29
C GLY A 203 35.34 -14.42 -8.56
N ARG A 204 35.56 -15.69 -8.24
CA ARG A 204 34.57 -16.60 -7.62
C ARG A 204 33.31 -16.85 -8.44
N PHE A 205 33.31 -16.53 -9.75
CA PHE A 205 32.15 -16.73 -10.64
C PHE A 205 32.13 -18.11 -11.31
N GLY A 206 33.22 -18.87 -11.22
CA GLY A 206 33.36 -20.17 -11.88
C GLY A 206 33.58 -20.10 -13.40
N CYS A 207 33.73 -18.90 -13.95
CA CYS A 207 34.00 -18.61 -15.35
C CYS A 207 34.84 -17.33 -15.47
N CYS A 208 35.35 -17.05 -16.67
CA CYS A 208 35.96 -15.78 -17.02
C CYS A 208 35.43 -15.30 -18.39
N GLY A 209 35.40 -13.99 -18.61
CA GLY A 209 35.08 -13.40 -19.91
C GLY A 209 36.30 -13.35 -20.81
N VAL A 210 36.16 -13.71 -22.07
CA VAL A 210 37.17 -13.45 -23.13
C VAL A 210 36.82 -12.11 -23.76
N ILE A 211 37.73 -11.13 -23.65
CA ILE A 211 37.50 -9.77 -24.17
C ILE A 211 38.54 -9.42 -25.23
N ASP A 212 38.13 -8.56 -26.16
CA ASP A 212 39.06 -7.95 -27.13
C ASP A 212 39.84 -6.76 -26.52
N PRO A 213 40.80 -6.15 -27.25
CA PRO A 213 41.56 -4.98 -26.78
C PRO A 213 40.69 -3.75 -26.48
N ASP A 214 39.50 -3.65 -27.08
CA ASP A 214 38.54 -2.55 -26.85
C ASP A 214 37.61 -2.84 -25.68
N GLY A 215 37.72 -4.02 -25.05
CA GLY A 215 36.92 -4.45 -23.88
C GLY A 215 35.57 -5.08 -24.26
N ALA A 216 35.33 -5.38 -25.53
CA ALA A 216 34.10 -6.06 -25.95
C ALA A 216 34.20 -7.56 -25.62
N LEU A 217 33.10 -8.15 -25.16
CA LEU A 217 33.00 -9.56 -24.81
C LEU A 217 32.96 -10.42 -26.07
N LEU A 218 33.96 -11.30 -26.27
CA LEU A 218 34.04 -12.25 -27.36
C LEU A 218 33.48 -13.62 -27.01
N GLY A 219 33.54 -14.01 -25.71
CA GLY A 219 33.10 -15.31 -25.22
C GLY A 219 33.24 -15.48 -23.70
N ILE A 220 32.86 -16.64 -23.22
CA ILE A 220 32.95 -17.04 -21.81
C ILE A 220 33.61 -18.42 -21.73
#